data_33c8461afaa7e6159a08dffc3e7a4d83
#
_entry.id   33c8461afaa7e6159a08dffc3e7a4d83
#
_cell.length_a   1.000
_cell.length_b   1.000
_cell.length_c   1.000
_cell.angle_alpha   90.00
_cell.angle_beta   90.00
_cell.angle_gamma   90.00
#
_symmetry.space_group_name_H-M   'P 1'
#
loop_
_entity.id
_entity.type
_entity.pdbx_description
1 polymer ?
#
loop_
_entity_poly.entity_id
_entity_poly.type
_entity_poly.pdbx_seq_one_letter_code
_entity_poly.pdbx_strand_id
1 'polypeptide(L)'
;MAADERLGMGDKPVLLPGGNPQIAKGYGDAPVQAYIAAMPGWKSDIGRRLDAIIERTVPNVHKAVKWNSPFYGIEGQGWFLSLHCFANYIKVAFFRGAALRPVPPVASKSQDTRYFHIGEHDTLDEAQFAAWVKQASRLPGEDL
;
A
#
# COMPACT_ATOMS: atom_id res chain seq x y z
N MET A 1 -7.14 11.82 30.43
CA MET A 1 -7.34 11.63 29.72
C MET A 1 -7.24 11.30 28.95
N ALA A 2 -7.06 11.61 28.97
CA ALA A 2 -7.18 11.53 28.09
C ALA A 2 -6.90 10.88 27.31
N ALA A 3 -6.80 11.09 27.29
CA ALA A 3 -6.70 10.70 26.48
C ALA A 3 -6.59 9.86 25.99
N ASP A 4 -6.69 10.09 26.37
CA ASP A 4 -6.81 9.66 25.76
C ASP A 4 -7.15 9.09 25.32
N GLU A 5 -7.33 9.11 25.84
CA GLU A 5 -7.90 9.11 25.35
C GLU A 5 -7.93 9.16 24.58
N ARG A 6 -7.82 9.41 24.84
CA ARG A 6 -8.02 9.78 23.90
C ARG A 6 -7.72 9.18 23.03
N LEU A 7 -7.53 8.85 23.25
CA LEU A 7 -7.49 8.58 22.28
C LEU A 7 -7.82 8.15 21.65
N GLY A 8 -8.03 8.05 21.83
CA GLY A 8 -8.50 8.02 21.15
C GLY A 8 -8.80 8.11 20.57
N MET A 9 -9.11 8.44 20.75
CA MET A 9 -9.59 8.88 19.97
C MET A 9 -9.36 9.24 19.19
N GLY A 10 -9.39 8.59 19.68
CA GLY A 10 -9.37 8.77 18.41
C GLY A 10 -8.71 9.83 17.76
N ASP A 11 -7.74 9.95 18.14
CA ASP A 11 -6.90 10.89 17.44
C ASP A 11 -6.65 10.37 16.03
N LYS A 12 -7.17 11.11 15.06
CA LYS A 12 -6.90 10.78 13.67
C LYS A 12 -5.47 11.16 13.33
N PRO A 13 -4.78 10.33 12.55
CA PRO A 13 -3.45 10.70 12.06
C PRO A 13 -3.47 12.02 11.29
N VAL A 14 -2.40 12.78 11.41
CA VAL A 14 -2.20 13.98 10.65
C VAL A 14 -1.99 13.59 9.18
N LEU A 15 -2.57 14.36 8.28
CA LEU A 15 -2.33 14.17 6.85
C LEU A 15 -1.15 15.04 6.41
N LEU A 16 -0.21 14.43 5.72
CA LEU A 16 0.92 15.12 5.11
C LEU A 16 0.47 15.83 3.81
N PRO A 17 1.28 16.73 3.23
CA PRO A 17 0.95 17.33 1.95
C PRO A 17 0.57 16.26 0.92
N GLY A 18 -0.52 16.50 0.20
CA GLY A 18 -1.08 15.53 -0.74
C GLY A 18 -2.06 14.56 -0.12
N GLY A 19 -2.31 14.67 1.22
CA GLY A 19 -3.30 13.83 1.90
C GLY A 19 -2.78 12.47 2.34
N ASN A 20 -1.46 12.30 2.39
CA ASN A 20 -0.88 11.03 2.86
C ASN A 20 -0.93 10.98 4.39
N PRO A 21 -1.53 9.92 4.98
CA PRO A 21 -1.56 9.80 6.44
C PRO A 21 -0.17 9.67 7.04
N GLN A 22 0.06 10.38 8.15
CA GLN A 22 1.29 10.25 8.93
C GLN A 22 1.09 9.17 9.98
N ILE A 23 1.69 8.02 9.77
CA ILE A 23 1.58 6.86 10.66
C ILE A 23 2.98 6.46 11.10
N ALA A 24 3.15 6.28 12.41
CA ALA A 24 4.42 5.83 12.96
C ALA A 24 4.79 4.47 12.38
N LYS A 25 6.10 4.25 12.19
CA LYS A 25 6.61 2.96 11.75
C LYS A 25 6.09 1.85 12.68
N GLY A 26 5.59 0.78 12.08
CA GLY A 26 5.07 -0.35 12.82
C GLY A 26 4.92 -1.58 11.94
N TYR A 27 4.96 -2.75 12.55
CA TYR A 27 4.85 -4.01 11.85
C TYR A 27 3.49 -4.64 12.12
N GLY A 28 3.00 -5.41 11.17
CA GLY A 28 1.75 -6.13 11.26
C GLY A 28 0.59 -5.39 10.62
N ASP A 29 -0.61 -5.93 10.79
CA ASP A 29 -1.81 -5.44 10.13
C ASP A 29 -2.32 -4.13 10.74
N ALA A 30 -2.19 -3.95 12.05
CA ALA A 30 -2.80 -2.81 12.75
C ALA A 30 -2.35 -1.45 12.19
N PRO A 31 -1.04 -1.17 12.01
CA PRO A 31 -0.64 0.12 11.45
C PRO A 31 -1.09 0.31 10.01
N VAL A 32 -1.18 -0.76 9.23
CA VAL A 32 -1.69 -0.68 7.86
C VAL A 32 -3.18 -0.32 7.86
N GLN A 33 -3.97 -0.92 8.73
CA GLN A 33 -5.39 -0.58 8.85
C GLN A 33 -5.58 0.85 9.32
N ALA A 34 -4.73 1.33 10.23
CA ALA A 34 -4.77 2.72 10.66
C ALA A 34 -4.50 3.67 9.50
N TYR A 35 -3.53 3.35 8.66
CA TYR A 35 -3.24 4.13 7.47
C TYR A 35 -4.44 4.15 6.52
N ILE A 36 -4.99 2.99 6.22
CA ILE A 36 -6.12 2.87 5.29
C ILE A 36 -7.33 3.65 5.81
N ALA A 37 -7.62 3.54 7.11
CA ALA A 37 -8.74 4.27 7.71
C ALA A 37 -8.55 5.78 7.62
N ALA A 38 -7.31 6.26 7.65
CA ALA A 38 -6.98 7.68 7.60
C ALA A 38 -6.85 8.23 6.17
N MET A 39 -6.87 7.38 5.16
CA MET A 39 -6.82 7.83 3.77
C MET A 39 -8.05 8.69 3.48
N PRO A 40 -7.86 9.89 2.89
CA PRO A 40 -8.99 10.81 2.74
C PRO A 40 -9.95 10.41 1.61
N GLY A 41 -11.24 10.54 1.91
CA GLY A 41 -12.31 10.39 0.91
C GLY A 41 -12.32 9.01 0.24
N TRP A 42 -12.43 9.03 -1.08
CA TRP A 42 -12.53 7.82 -1.91
C TRP A 42 -11.32 6.89 -1.77
N LYS A 43 -10.19 7.42 -1.35
CA LYS A 43 -8.95 6.65 -1.25
C LYS A 43 -9.04 5.56 -0.18
N SER A 44 -9.76 5.81 0.90
CA SER A 44 -9.92 4.81 1.95
C SER A 44 -10.60 3.55 1.44
N ASP A 45 -11.66 3.69 0.65
CA ASP A 45 -12.36 2.54 0.07
C ASP A 45 -11.46 1.77 -0.91
N ILE A 46 -10.72 2.48 -1.74
CA ILE A 46 -9.77 1.83 -2.65
C ILE A 46 -8.67 1.12 -1.84
N GLY A 47 -8.16 1.76 -0.80
CA GLY A 47 -7.15 1.15 0.08
C GLY A 47 -7.64 -0.17 0.67
N ARG A 48 -8.90 -0.21 1.15
CA ARG A 48 -9.49 -1.44 1.68
C ARG A 48 -9.59 -2.53 0.62
N ARG A 49 -9.97 -2.16 -0.59
CA ARG A 49 -10.09 -3.12 -1.70
C ARG A 49 -8.72 -3.68 -2.08
N LEU A 50 -7.71 -2.83 -2.19
CA LEU A 50 -6.35 -3.27 -2.50
C LEU A 50 -5.82 -4.21 -1.42
N ASP A 51 -5.98 -3.83 -0.16
CA ASP A 51 -5.54 -4.65 0.97
C ASP A 51 -6.23 -6.01 0.98
N ALA A 52 -7.54 -6.04 0.75
CA ALA A 52 -8.30 -7.29 0.72
C ALA A 52 -7.84 -8.21 -0.41
N ILE A 53 -7.56 -7.65 -1.59
CA ILE A 53 -7.06 -8.42 -2.72
C ILE A 53 -5.68 -9.00 -2.41
N ILE A 54 -4.81 -8.19 -1.80
CA ILE A 54 -3.47 -8.64 -1.44
C ILE A 54 -3.54 -9.80 -0.43
N GLU A 55 -4.36 -9.65 0.62
CA GLU A 55 -4.52 -10.70 1.62
C GLU A 55 -5.08 -12.00 1.04
N ARG A 56 -6.07 -11.87 0.17
CA ARG A 56 -6.69 -13.03 -0.47
C ARG A 56 -5.73 -13.74 -1.41
N THR A 57 -4.91 -12.97 -2.12
CA THR A 57 -3.97 -13.52 -3.10
C THR A 57 -2.73 -14.11 -2.43
N VAL A 58 -2.28 -13.51 -1.32
CA VAL A 58 -1.08 -13.91 -0.59
C VAL A 58 -1.45 -14.05 0.89
N PRO A 59 -2.03 -15.21 1.29
CA PRO A 59 -2.55 -15.37 2.66
C PRO A 59 -1.50 -15.21 3.76
N ASN A 60 -0.23 -15.46 3.47
CA ASN A 60 0.87 -15.29 4.42
C ASN A 60 1.57 -13.95 4.27
N VAL A 61 0.90 -12.94 3.70
CA VAL A 61 1.51 -11.65 3.45
C VAL A 61 1.95 -10.99 4.77
N HIS A 62 3.15 -10.46 4.76
CA HIS A 62 3.70 -9.59 5.80
C HIS A 62 3.31 -8.17 5.51
N LYS A 63 2.99 -7.41 6.56
CA LYS A 63 2.61 -6.00 6.42
C LYS A 63 3.39 -5.14 7.38
N ALA A 64 3.63 -3.90 6.99
CA ALA A 64 4.23 -2.89 7.84
C ALA A 64 3.87 -1.50 7.33
N VAL A 65 4.03 -0.50 8.18
CA VAL A 65 4.08 0.89 7.75
C VAL A 65 5.50 1.38 7.98
N LYS A 66 6.11 1.91 6.93
CA LYS A 66 7.43 2.53 6.94
C LYS A 66 7.36 3.79 6.11
N TRP A 67 8.01 4.86 6.56
CA TRP A 67 8.01 6.14 5.82
C TRP A 67 6.61 6.58 5.41
N ASN A 68 5.66 6.44 6.33
CA ASN A 68 4.25 6.81 6.12
C ASN A 68 3.63 6.13 4.91
N SER A 69 3.96 4.86 4.69
CA SER A 69 3.40 4.07 3.58
C SER A 69 3.21 2.62 4.01
N PRO A 70 2.11 1.99 3.62
CA PRO A 70 1.96 0.54 3.80
C PRO A 70 2.92 -0.22 2.90
N PHE A 71 3.53 -1.27 3.47
CA PHE A 71 4.40 -2.19 2.75
C PHE A 71 3.84 -3.61 2.89
N TYR A 72 3.95 -4.36 1.81
CA TYR A 72 3.51 -5.76 1.74
C TYR A 72 4.66 -6.62 1.28
N GLY A 73 4.88 -7.73 1.96
CA GLY A 73 6.00 -8.61 1.65
C GLY A 73 5.80 -10.03 2.13
N ILE A 74 6.84 -10.83 1.98
CA ILE A 74 6.89 -12.21 2.45
C ILE A 74 8.05 -12.31 3.43
N GLU A 75 7.81 -12.92 4.58
CA GLU A 75 8.86 -13.09 5.58
C GLU A 75 10.03 -13.86 4.97
N GLY A 76 11.23 -13.31 5.12
CA GLY A 76 12.43 -13.89 4.57
C GLY A 76 12.69 -13.60 3.10
N GLN A 77 11.74 -12.96 2.39
CA GLN A 77 11.91 -12.62 0.99
C GLN A 77 11.93 -11.11 0.73
N GLY A 78 11.50 -10.28 1.71
CA GLY A 78 11.47 -8.84 1.57
C GLY A 78 10.12 -8.31 1.07
N TRP A 79 10.10 -7.03 0.74
CA TRP A 79 8.88 -6.30 0.39
C TRP A 79 8.68 -6.31 -1.11
N PHE A 80 7.44 -6.58 -1.58
CA PHE A 80 7.16 -6.61 -3.01
C PHE A 80 6.28 -5.46 -3.48
N LEU A 81 5.57 -4.79 -2.55
CA LEU A 81 4.60 -3.75 -2.91
C LEU A 81 4.50 -2.70 -1.83
N SER A 82 4.27 -1.45 -2.21
CA SER A 82 3.86 -0.41 -1.28
C SER A 82 2.78 0.47 -1.87
N LEU A 83 2.04 1.16 -0.98
CA LEU A 83 0.99 2.12 -1.35
C LEU A 83 1.39 3.50 -0.85
N HIS A 84 0.97 4.55 -1.56
CA HIS A 84 1.18 5.91 -1.11
C HIS A 84 0.09 6.82 -1.65
N CYS A 85 -0.45 7.69 -0.78
CA CYS A 85 -1.47 8.66 -1.19
C CYS A 85 -0.83 9.94 -1.71
N PHE A 86 -1.25 10.34 -2.91
CA PHE A 86 -1.01 11.67 -3.43
C PHE A 86 -2.35 12.42 -3.52
N ALA A 87 -2.29 13.70 -3.87
CA ALA A 87 -3.50 14.54 -3.86
C ALA A 87 -4.61 13.95 -4.74
N ASN A 88 -4.28 13.50 -5.93
CA ASN A 88 -5.26 13.10 -6.94
C ASN A 88 -5.24 11.61 -7.29
N TYR A 89 -4.41 10.83 -6.62
CA TYR A 89 -4.31 9.40 -6.93
C TYR A 89 -3.61 8.65 -5.81
N ILE A 90 -3.76 7.33 -5.86
CA ILE A 90 -2.98 6.40 -5.05
C ILE A 90 -1.91 5.80 -5.94
N LYS A 91 -0.66 5.82 -5.49
CA LYS A 91 0.43 5.15 -6.18
C LYS A 91 0.62 3.76 -5.57
N VAL A 92 0.58 2.74 -6.43
CA VAL A 92 1.01 1.38 -6.08
C VAL A 92 2.39 1.18 -6.67
N ALA A 93 3.36 0.84 -5.82
CA ALA A 93 4.73 0.57 -6.27
C ALA A 93 4.98 -0.94 -6.20
N PHE A 94 5.36 -1.53 -7.33
CA PHE A 94 5.84 -2.92 -7.38
C PHE A 94 7.35 -2.87 -7.52
N PHE A 95 8.07 -3.34 -6.51
CA PHE A 95 9.53 -3.19 -6.47
C PHE A 95 10.25 -4.00 -7.56
N ARG A 96 9.64 -5.09 -8.03
CA ARG A 96 10.11 -5.85 -9.18
C ARG A 96 9.15 -5.73 -10.37
N GLY A 97 8.52 -4.57 -10.50
CA GLY A 97 7.47 -4.33 -11.48
C GLY A 97 7.89 -4.59 -12.91
N ALA A 98 9.18 -4.37 -13.25
CA ALA A 98 9.67 -4.61 -14.60
C ALA A 98 9.57 -6.09 -15.01
N ALA A 99 9.52 -7.00 -14.04
CA ALA A 99 9.39 -8.44 -14.30
C ALA A 99 7.94 -8.91 -14.38
N LEU A 100 6.97 -8.04 -14.08
CA LEU A 100 5.55 -8.40 -14.12
C LEU A 100 5.02 -8.37 -15.56
N ARG A 101 3.98 -9.15 -15.83
CA ARG A 101 3.34 -9.21 -17.14
C ARG A 101 1.83 -9.10 -17.00
N PRO A 102 1.19 -8.12 -17.64
CA PRO A 102 1.84 -7.02 -18.37
C PRO A 102 2.63 -6.13 -17.41
N VAL A 103 3.60 -5.40 -17.93
CA VAL A 103 4.41 -4.49 -17.10
C VAL A 103 3.51 -3.34 -16.62
N PRO A 104 3.48 -3.03 -15.32
CA PRO A 104 2.74 -1.87 -14.84
C PRO A 104 3.17 -0.59 -15.56
N PRO A 105 2.22 0.34 -15.79
CA PRO A 105 2.39 1.34 -16.85
C PRO A 105 3.34 2.49 -16.55
N VAL A 106 3.66 2.76 -15.27
CA VAL A 106 4.40 3.97 -14.93
C VAL A 106 5.83 3.61 -14.53
N ALA A 107 6.79 4.21 -15.23
CA ALA A 107 8.20 3.99 -14.92
C ALA A 107 8.61 4.76 -13.65
N SER A 108 9.63 4.27 -12.98
CA SER A 108 10.23 4.94 -11.84
C SER A 108 11.69 5.29 -12.15
N LYS A 109 12.36 5.93 -11.18
CA LYS A 109 13.79 6.18 -11.28
C LYS A 109 14.61 4.90 -11.17
N SER A 110 14.06 3.87 -10.52
CA SER A 110 14.69 2.56 -10.42
C SER A 110 14.33 1.73 -11.66
N GLN A 111 15.29 1.00 -12.19
CA GLN A 111 15.08 0.15 -13.35
C GLN A 111 14.05 -0.95 -13.08
N ASP A 112 14.03 -1.49 -11.86
CA ASP A 112 13.18 -2.63 -11.51
C ASP A 112 11.79 -2.22 -11.05
N THR A 113 11.65 -1.08 -10.42
CA THR A 113 10.39 -0.64 -9.84
C THR A 113 9.47 -0.03 -10.89
N ARG A 114 8.20 -0.47 -10.88
CA ARG A 114 7.16 0.12 -11.73
C ARG A 114 5.98 0.52 -10.87
N TYR A 115 5.27 1.55 -11.30
CA TYR A 115 4.12 2.10 -10.59
C TYR A 115 2.83 1.86 -11.35
N PHE A 116 1.76 1.80 -10.56
CA PHE A 116 0.39 1.81 -11.04
C PHE A 116 -0.36 2.89 -10.27
N HIS A 117 -0.99 3.82 -10.98
CA HIS A 117 -1.71 4.93 -10.37
C HIS A 117 -3.22 4.69 -10.46
N ILE A 118 -3.94 4.99 -9.37
CA ILE A 118 -5.39 4.85 -9.31
C ILE A 118 -5.98 6.20 -8.95
N GLY A 119 -6.75 6.79 -9.86
CA GLY A 119 -7.47 8.03 -9.64
C GLY A 119 -8.89 7.77 -9.17
N GLU A 120 -9.59 8.84 -8.75
CA GLU A 120 -10.92 8.75 -8.16
C GLU A 120 -11.93 8.08 -9.08
N HIS A 121 -11.87 8.38 -10.36
CA HIS A 121 -12.87 7.90 -11.33
C HIS A 121 -12.38 6.71 -12.15
N ASP A 122 -11.22 6.17 -11.79
CA ASP A 122 -10.70 4.99 -12.46
C ASP A 122 -11.46 3.75 -11.98
N THR A 123 -11.69 2.81 -12.90
CA THR A 123 -12.20 1.49 -12.54
C THR A 123 -11.02 0.60 -12.20
N LEU A 124 -11.01 0.06 -10.99
CA LEU A 124 -9.95 -0.86 -10.59
C LEU A 124 -10.20 -2.23 -11.23
N ASP A 125 -9.29 -2.65 -12.10
CA ASP A 125 -9.29 -4.01 -12.63
C ASP A 125 -8.72 -4.94 -11.56
N GLU A 126 -9.60 -5.51 -10.74
CA GLU A 126 -9.21 -6.33 -9.61
C GLU A 126 -8.49 -7.61 -10.03
N ALA A 127 -8.91 -8.20 -11.14
CA ALA A 127 -8.26 -9.42 -11.65
C ALA A 127 -6.83 -9.13 -12.09
N GLN A 128 -6.61 -8.01 -12.77
CA GLN A 128 -5.26 -7.62 -13.17
C GLN A 128 -4.39 -7.30 -11.95
N PHE A 129 -4.94 -6.60 -10.98
CA PHE A 129 -4.20 -6.28 -9.76
C PHE A 129 -3.81 -7.56 -9.02
N ALA A 130 -4.76 -8.49 -8.86
CA ALA A 130 -4.49 -9.77 -8.22
C ALA A 130 -3.41 -10.57 -8.97
N ALA A 131 -3.44 -10.54 -10.30
CA ALA A 131 -2.44 -11.23 -11.11
C ALA A 131 -1.03 -10.64 -10.87
N TRP A 132 -0.93 -9.32 -10.80
CA TRP A 132 0.34 -8.65 -10.49
C TRP A 132 0.83 -9.01 -9.09
N VAL A 133 -0.06 -8.99 -8.10
CA VAL A 133 0.29 -9.33 -6.71
C VAL A 133 0.80 -10.76 -6.62
N LYS A 134 0.13 -11.69 -7.29
CA LYS A 134 0.55 -13.09 -7.30
C LYS A 134 1.95 -13.26 -7.89
N GLN A 135 2.20 -12.61 -9.02
CA GLN A 135 3.52 -12.64 -9.65
C GLN A 135 4.59 -12.02 -8.75
N ALA A 136 4.28 -10.83 -8.19
CA ALA A 136 5.22 -10.09 -7.35
C ALA A 136 5.61 -10.88 -6.11
N SER A 137 4.65 -11.58 -5.50
CA SER A 137 4.90 -12.36 -4.28
C SER A 137 5.86 -13.54 -4.51
N ARG A 138 6.10 -13.91 -5.75
CA ARG A 138 6.98 -15.03 -6.11
C ARG A 138 8.38 -14.57 -6.51
N LEU A 139 8.61 -13.27 -6.54
CA LEU A 139 9.89 -12.69 -6.88
C LEU A 139 10.65 -12.31 -5.61
N PRO A 140 12.00 -12.23 -5.67
CA PRO A 140 12.75 -11.67 -4.55
C PRO A 140 12.29 -10.25 -4.27
N GLY A 141 12.03 -9.94 -2.99
CA GLY A 141 11.61 -8.61 -2.59
C GLY A 141 12.78 -7.69 -2.30
N GLU A 142 12.45 -6.45 -1.90
CA GLU A 142 13.43 -5.48 -1.47
C GLU A 142 13.63 -5.58 0.04
N ASP A 143 14.87 -5.46 0.48
CA ASP A 143 15.23 -5.44 1.89
C ASP A 143 15.28 -3.98 2.32
N LEU A 144 14.17 -3.47 2.82
CA LEU A 144 14.03 -2.05 3.15
C LEU A 144 14.00 -1.80 4.66
#